data_2d801b27f979af44acc1fe0988817bc7
#
_entry.id   2d801b27f979af44acc1fe0988817bc7
#
_cell.length_a   1.000
_cell.length_b   1.000
_cell.length_c   1.000
_cell.angle_alpha   90.00
_cell.angle_beta   90.00
_cell.angle_gamma   90.00
#
_symmetry.space_group_name_H-M   'P 1'
#
loop_
_entity.id
_entity.type
_entity.pdbx_description
1 polymer ?
#
loop_
_entity_poly.entity_id
_entity_poly.type
_entity_poly.pdbx_seq_one_letter_code
_entity_poly.pdbx_strand_id
1 'polypeptide(L)'
;LLGENGAGKSTLMSVLFGLYQPEKGEILKDGKVVKINSPNDATALGIGMVHQHFKLVECFSVLDNIILGAEDTILGFTQKQKAKQKVLELSEKYGFNIDLKARIDEITVGMQQRTEILKMLYRDNEILIFDEPTAVFAEQCMDFAAF
;
A
#
# COMPACT_ATOMS: atom_id res chain seq x y z
N LEU A 1 0.94 16.47 1.97
CA LEU A 1 2.17 17.10 2.45
C LEU A 1 2.95 17.67 1.28
N LEU A 2 3.13 19.01 1.23
CA LEU A 2 3.86 19.71 0.19
C LEU A 2 5.17 20.26 0.75
N GLY A 3 6.21 20.31 -0.07
CA GLY A 3 7.53 20.85 0.32
C GLY A 3 8.57 20.58 -0.78
N GLU A 4 9.63 21.37 -0.80
CA GLU A 4 10.75 21.22 -1.74
C GLU A 4 11.51 19.92 -1.53
N ASN A 5 12.31 19.52 -2.53
CA ASN A 5 13.20 18.36 -2.39
C ASN A 5 14.19 18.59 -1.24
N GLY A 6 14.39 17.60 -0.39
CA GLY A 6 15.24 17.73 0.80
C GLY A 6 14.54 18.33 2.04
N ALA A 7 13.26 18.72 1.97
CA ALA A 7 12.50 19.29 3.12
C ALA A 7 12.14 18.25 4.21
N GLY A 8 12.66 17.04 4.16
CA GLY A 8 12.41 15.99 5.17
C GLY A 8 11.09 15.23 5.01
N LYS A 9 10.39 15.37 3.86
CA LYS A 9 9.11 14.67 3.61
C LYS A 9 9.26 13.15 3.75
N SER A 10 10.20 12.54 3.04
CA SER A 10 10.43 11.09 3.08
C SER A 10 10.87 10.61 4.46
N THR A 11 11.60 11.45 5.22
CA THR A 11 11.96 11.14 6.61
C THR A 11 10.71 11.11 7.50
N LEU A 12 9.82 12.10 7.37
CA LEU A 12 8.57 12.13 8.13
C LEU A 12 7.68 10.95 7.78
N MET A 13 7.55 10.60 6.48
CA MET A 13 6.80 9.44 6.01
C MET A 13 7.38 8.14 6.57
N SER A 14 8.72 8.03 6.62
CA SER A 14 9.41 6.88 7.19
C SER A 14 9.20 6.76 8.71
N VAL A 15 9.10 7.88 9.42
CA VAL A 15 8.73 7.89 10.85
C VAL A 15 7.29 7.42 11.04
N LEU A 16 6.35 7.94 10.24
CA LEU A 16 4.93 7.55 10.32
C LEU A 16 4.70 6.07 9.96
N PHE A 17 5.55 5.50 9.13
CA PHE A 17 5.49 4.09 8.78
C PHE A 17 6.36 3.19 9.68
N GLY A 18 7.06 3.76 10.68
CA GLY A 18 7.85 3.01 11.67
C GLY A 18 9.19 2.50 11.17
N LEU A 19 9.73 3.06 10.06
CA LEU A 19 11.06 2.77 9.56
C LEU A 19 12.15 3.51 10.37
N TYR A 20 11.83 4.69 10.86
CA TYR A 20 12.68 5.50 11.74
C TYR A 20 11.93 5.87 13.01
N GLN A 21 12.67 6.01 14.11
CA GLN A 21 12.12 6.48 15.37
C GLN A 21 12.38 7.99 15.52
N PRO A 22 11.36 8.79 15.87
CA PRO A 22 11.56 10.21 16.12
C PRO A 22 12.36 10.39 17.43
N GLU A 23 13.31 11.31 17.45
CA GLU A 23 14.06 11.65 18.65
C GLU A 23 13.16 12.36 19.69
N LYS A 24 12.22 13.17 19.21
CA LYS A 24 11.26 13.93 20.02
C LYS A 24 9.94 14.10 19.26
N GLY A 25 8.87 14.26 20.00
CA GLY A 25 7.52 14.47 19.47
C GLY A 25 6.59 13.30 19.76
N GLU A 26 5.36 13.45 19.34
CA GLU A 26 4.29 12.46 19.52
C GLU A 26 3.57 12.27 18.21
N ILE A 27 3.14 11.03 17.94
CA ILE A 27 2.26 10.70 16.81
C ILE A 27 0.87 10.53 17.38
N LEU A 28 -0.10 11.25 16.80
CA LEU A 28 -1.49 11.13 17.17
C LEU A 28 -2.29 10.55 16.01
N LYS A 29 -3.14 9.55 16.31
CA LYS A 29 -4.17 9.05 15.40
C LYS A 29 -5.52 9.20 16.12
N ASP A 30 -6.49 9.85 15.50
CA ASP A 30 -7.83 10.11 16.05
C ASP A 30 -7.78 10.77 17.45
N GLY A 31 -6.83 11.71 17.64
CA GLY A 31 -6.62 12.44 18.89
C GLY A 31 -5.96 11.62 20.00
N LYS A 32 -5.55 10.40 19.76
CA LYS A 32 -4.86 9.53 20.72
C LYS A 32 -3.39 9.39 20.36
N VAL A 33 -2.51 9.49 21.37
CA VAL A 33 -1.08 9.23 21.19
C VAL A 33 -0.88 7.76 20.88
N VAL A 34 -0.21 7.48 19.76
CA VAL A 34 0.13 6.12 19.31
C VAL A 34 1.65 5.97 19.22
N LYS A 35 2.14 4.76 19.46
CA LYS A 35 3.54 4.40 19.26
C LYS A 35 3.67 3.53 18.04
N ILE A 36 4.54 3.92 17.12
CA ILE A 36 4.84 3.19 15.90
C ILE A 36 6.34 2.86 15.93
N ASN A 37 6.68 1.64 16.36
CA ASN A 37 8.07 1.20 16.48
C ASN A 37 8.51 0.37 15.25
N SER A 38 7.56 -0.08 14.45
CA SER A 38 7.79 -0.94 13.28
C SER A 38 6.72 -0.73 12.21
N PRO A 39 6.96 -1.16 10.95
CA PRO A 39 5.94 -1.20 9.91
C PRO A 39 4.70 -2.03 10.28
N ASN A 40 4.87 -3.06 11.11
CA ASN A 40 3.74 -3.86 11.59
C ASN A 40 2.80 -3.05 12.50
N ASP A 41 3.36 -2.18 13.35
CA ASP A 41 2.55 -1.30 14.20
C ASP A 41 1.79 -0.28 13.34
N ALA A 42 2.44 0.29 12.31
CA ALA A 42 1.80 1.19 11.35
C ALA A 42 0.64 0.50 10.63
N THR A 43 0.88 -0.73 10.13
CA THR A 43 -0.15 -1.53 9.46
C THR A 43 -1.31 -1.88 10.41
N ALA A 44 -1.04 -2.21 11.67
CA ALA A 44 -2.08 -2.48 12.67
C ALA A 44 -2.92 -1.23 12.98
N LEU A 45 -2.38 -0.03 12.78
CA LEU A 45 -3.08 1.24 12.84
C LEU A 45 -3.76 1.64 11.53
N GLY A 46 -3.80 0.77 10.53
CA GLY A 46 -4.39 1.05 9.22
C GLY A 46 -3.57 2.01 8.35
N ILE A 47 -2.26 2.14 8.60
CA ILE A 47 -1.35 2.98 7.82
C ILE A 47 -0.58 2.09 6.86
N GLY A 48 -0.74 2.33 5.55
CA GLY A 48 0.01 1.67 4.48
C GLY A 48 0.98 2.63 3.79
N MET A 49 2.09 2.12 3.28
CA MET A 49 3.05 2.91 2.52
C MET A 49 3.35 2.26 1.18
N VAL A 50 3.22 3.04 0.13
CA VAL A 50 3.66 2.71 -1.23
C VAL A 50 5.03 3.35 -1.43
N HIS A 51 6.04 2.49 -1.58
CA HIS A 51 7.43 2.94 -1.73
C HIS A 51 7.71 3.33 -3.18
N GLN A 52 8.69 4.22 -3.39
CA GLN A 52 9.21 4.60 -4.70
C GLN A 52 9.73 3.38 -5.49
N HIS A 53 10.33 2.40 -4.81
CA HIS A 53 10.70 1.10 -5.39
C HIS A 53 9.70 0.04 -4.92
N PHE A 54 8.98 -0.55 -5.86
CA PHE A 54 7.95 -1.55 -5.57
C PHE A 54 8.54 -2.75 -4.84
N LYS A 55 7.86 -3.19 -3.79
CA LYS A 55 8.21 -4.39 -3.03
C LYS A 55 7.37 -5.58 -3.50
N LEU A 56 7.40 -5.81 -4.82
CA LEU A 56 6.73 -6.92 -5.46
C LEU A 56 7.71 -8.06 -5.73
N VAL A 57 7.23 -9.29 -5.63
CA VAL A 57 7.97 -10.50 -6.00
C VAL A 57 7.76 -10.74 -7.49
N GLU A 58 8.79 -10.56 -8.30
CA GLU A 58 8.73 -10.54 -9.77
C GLU A 58 8.14 -11.84 -10.37
N CYS A 59 8.54 -12.99 -9.84
CA CYS A 59 8.07 -14.30 -10.34
C CYS A 59 6.65 -14.70 -9.88
N PHE A 60 6.01 -13.89 -9.02
CA PHE A 60 4.66 -14.14 -8.53
C PHE A 60 3.61 -13.45 -9.42
N SER A 61 2.38 -13.98 -9.40
CA SER A 61 1.26 -13.30 -10.04
C SER A 61 0.88 -12.02 -9.29
N VAL A 62 0.14 -11.15 -9.97
CA VAL A 62 -0.47 -9.95 -9.37
C VAL A 62 -1.28 -10.33 -8.13
N LEU A 63 -2.15 -11.34 -8.23
CA LEU A 63 -2.95 -11.80 -7.10
C LEU A 63 -2.09 -12.28 -5.94
N ASP A 64 -1.07 -13.10 -6.21
CA ASP A 64 -0.21 -13.63 -5.15
C ASP A 64 0.56 -12.54 -4.43
N ASN A 65 1.00 -11.50 -5.15
CA ASN A 65 1.64 -10.33 -4.54
C ASN A 65 0.69 -9.52 -3.65
N ILE A 66 -0.57 -9.36 -4.06
CA ILE A 66 -1.56 -8.61 -3.28
C ILE A 66 -1.87 -9.30 -1.95
N ILE A 67 -2.06 -10.62 -1.98
CA ILE A 67 -2.44 -11.38 -0.79
C ILE A 67 -1.25 -11.78 0.09
N LEU A 68 -0.02 -11.68 -0.40
CA LEU A 68 1.20 -12.11 0.29
C LEU A 68 1.31 -11.47 1.68
N GLY A 69 1.33 -12.29 2.73
CA GLY A 69 1.40 -11.85 4.13
C GLY A 69 0.09 -11.29 4.71
N ALA A 70 -1.02 -11.45 3.98
CA ALA A 70 -2.38 -11.14 4.42
C ALA A 70 -3.36 -12.25 3.99
N GLU A 71 -2.86 -13.49 3.90
CA GLU A 71 -3.64 -14.63 3.48
C GLU A 71 -4.64 -15.03 4.56
N ASP A 72 -5.93 -15.02 4.23
CA ASP A 72 -6.96 -15.68 5.06
C ASP A 72 -6.74 -17.20 4.98
N THR A 73 -6.40 -17.82 6.11
CA THR A 73 -6.24 -19.26 6.21
C THR A 73 -7.36 -19.87 7.05
N ILE A 74 -8.00 -20.92 6.53
CA ILE A 74 -8.92 -21.78 7.31
C ILE A 74 -8.34 -23.19 7.29
N LEU A 75 -8.11 -23.77 8.48
CA LEU A 75 -7.53 -25.10 8.65
C LEU A 75 -6.19 -25.28 7.90
N GLY A 76 -5.37 -24.23 7.79
CA GLY A 76 -4.09 -24.27 7.09
C GLY A 76 -4.15 -24.11 5.55
N PHE A 77 -5.35 -23.93 4.98
CA PHE A 77 -5.53 -23.68 3.53
C PHE A 77 -5.84 -22.22 3.26
N THR A 78 -5.11 -21.61 2.33
CA THR A 78 -5.35 -20.23 1.87
C THR A 78 -6.67 -20.15 1.11
N GLN A 79 -7.55 -19.23 1.49
CA GLN A 79 -8.81 -18.97 0.79
C GLN A 79 -8.62 -18.09 -0.45
N LYS A 80 -7.84 -18.57 -1.41
CA LYS A 80 -7.45 -17.81 -2.60
C LYS A 80 -8.64 -17.33 -3.45
N GLN A 81 -9.75 -18.07 -3.47
CA GLN A 81 -10.95 -17.68 -4.22
C GLN A 81 -11.65 -16.47 -3.60
N LYS A 82 -11.78 -16.42 -2.28
CA LYS A 82 -12.36 -15.30 -1.55
C LYS A 82 -11.49 -14.05 -1.70
N ALA A 83 -10.17 -14.22 -1.55
CA ALA A 83 -9.20 -13.15 -1.76
C ALA A 83 -9.28 -12.58 -3.18
N LYS A 84 -9.34 -13.45 -4.20
CA LYS A 84 -9.50 -13.05 -5.60
C LYS A 84 -10.77 -12.21 -5.80
N GLN A 85 -11.89 -12.61 -5.21
CA GLN A 85 -13.14 -11.88 -5.33
C GLN A 85 -13.02 -10.47 -4.72
N LYS A 86 -12.48 -10.35 -3.50
CA LYS A 86 -12.23 -9.05 -2.85
C LYS A 86 -11.32 -8.15 -3.71
N VAL A 87 -10.26 -8.71 -4.29
CA VAL A 87 -9.35 -7.94 -5.16
C VAL A 87 -10.04 -7.49 -6.45
N LEU A 88 -10.90 -8.31 -7.05
CA LEU A 88 -11.69 -7.92 -8.23
C LEU A 88 -12.64 -6.76 -7.92
N GLU A 89 -13.36 -6.83 -6.81
CA GLU A 89 -14.26 -5.77 -6.35
C GLU A 89 -13.52 -4.45 -6.12
N LEU A 90 -12.33 -4.50 -5.49
CA LEU A 90 -11.47 -3.34 -5.31
C LEU A 90 -10.96 -2.80 -6.66
N SER A 91 -10.51 -3.68 -7.55
CA SER A 91 -10.03 -3.32 -8.88
C SER A 91 -11.10 -2.62 -9.71
N GLU A 92 -12.35 -3.11 -9.65
CA GLU A 92 -13.50 -2.51 -10.32
C GLU A 92 -13.89 -1.18 -9.69
N LYS A 93 -13.99 -1.12 -8.36
CA LYS A 93 -14.33 0.08 -7.60
C LYS A 93 -13.41 1.26 -7.93
N TYR A 94 -12.11 0.99 -8.09
CA TYR A 94 -11.10 2.03 -8.35
C TYR A 94 -10.67 2.12 -9.81
N GLY A 95 -11.36 1.44 -10.73
CA GLY A 95 -11.08 1.50 -12.17
C GLY A 95 -9.73 0.92 -12.57
N PHE A 96 -9.15 0.02 -11.76
CA PHE A 96 -7.88 -0.65 -12.08
C PHE A 96 -8.14 -1.83 -13.00
N ASN A 97 -7.84 -1.66 -14.28
CA ASN A 97 -7.93 -2.76 -15.24
C ASN A 97 -6.61 -3.56 -15.21
N ILE A 98 -6.57 -4.64 -14.42
CA ILE A 98 -5.37 -5.45 -14.22
C ILE A 98 -5.68 -6.94 -14.28
N ASP A 99 -4.84 -7.71 -14.99
CA ASP A 99 -4.94 -9.16 -15.01
C ASP A 99 -4.29 -9.76 -13.75
N LEU A 100 -5.11 -10.32 -12.88
CA LEU A 100 -4.68 -10.92 -11.61
C LEU A 100 -3.80 -12.17 -11.78
N LYS A 101 -3.77 -12.76 -12.98
CA LYS A 101 -2.94 -13.95 -13.29
C LYS A 101 -1.60 -13.59 -13.90
N ALA A 102 -1.45 -12.38 -14.44
CA ALA A 102 -0.19 -11.93 -15.03
C ALA A 102 0.92 -11.94 -13.99
N ARG A 103 2.14 -12.26 -14.40
CA ARG A 103 3.33 -12.18 -13.56
C ARG A 103 3.82 -10.73 -13.47
N ILE A 104 4.45 -10.38 -12.36
CA ILE A 104 4.94 -9.01 -12.16
C ILE A 104 6.03 -8.62 -13.14
N ASP A 105 6.91 -9.56 -13.52
CA ASP A 105 7.97 -9.33 -14.53
C ASP A 105 7.44 -9.16 -15.97
N GLU A 106 6.18 -9.50 -16.23
CA GLU A 106 5.52 -9.40 -17.53
C GLU A 106 4.65 -8.15 -17.71
N ILE A 107 4.42 -7.38 -16.62
CA ILE A 107 3.54 -6.21 -16.64
C ILE A 107 4.33 -4.90 -16.62
N THR A 108 3.69 -3.82 -17.08
CA THR A 108 4.29 -2.49 -17.10
C THR A 108 4.49 -1.90 -15.69
N VAL A 109 5.41 -0.93 -15.56
CA VAL A 109 5.65 -0.21 -14.29
C VAL A 109 4.36 0.39 -13.72
N GLY A 110 3.48 0.96 -14.57
CA GLY A 110 2.19 1.48 -14.14
C GLY A 110 1.26 0.39 -13.57
N MET A 111 1.29 -0.82 -14.13
CA MET A 111 0.54 -1.96 -13.59
C MET A 111 1.14 -2.48 -12.28
N GLN A 112 2.47 -2.49 -12.15
CA GLN A 112 3.15 -2.82 -10.88
C GLN A 112 2.74 -1.83 -9.78
N GLN A 113 2.67 -0.56 -10.10
CA GLN A 113 2.23 0.48 -9.18
C GLN A 113 0.76 0.27 -8.72
N ARG A 114 -0.15 -0.02 -9.66
CA ARG A 114 -1.55 -0.37 -9.33
C ARG A 114 -1.63 -1.62 -8.46
N THR A 115 -0.77 -2.59 -8.68
CA THR A 115 -0.67 -3.80 -7.84
C THR A 115 -0.29 -3.45 -6.39
N GLU A 116 0.69 -2.57 -6.19
CA GLU A 116 1.07 -2.10 -4.83
C GLU A 116 -0.09 -1.38 -4.14
N ILE A 117 -0.86 -0.57 -4.87
CA ILE A 117 -2.03 0.10 -4.29
C ILE A 117 -3.11 -0.91 -3.91
N LEU A 118 -3.45 -1.83 -4.82
CA LEU A 118 -4.42 -2.89 -4.53
C LEU A 118 -4.00 -3.73 -3.32
N LYS A 119 -2.70 -3.99 -3.16
CA LYS A 119 -2.14 -4.65 -1.99
C LYS A 119 -2.42 -3.88 -0.69
N MET A 120 -2.29 -2.55 -0.69
CA MET A 120 -2.60 -1.74 0.47
C MET A 120 -4.11 -1.65 0.73
N LEU A 121 -4.92 -1.52 -0.31
CA LEU A 121 -6.38 -1.51 -0.21
C LEU A 121 -6.95 -2.86 0.25
N TYR A 122 -6.37 -3.97 -0.21
CA TYR A 122 -6.77 -5.32 0.21
C TYR A 122 -6.59 -5.52 1.72
N ARG A 123 -5.59 -4.87 2.32
CA ARG A 123 -5.29 -4.88 3.76
C ARG A 123 -6.16 -3.94 4.59
N ASP A 124 -7.17 -3.30 3.96
CA ASP A 124 -8.09 -2.35 4.59
C ASP A 124 -7.37 -1.17 5.28
N ASN A 125 -6.23 -0.71 4.70
CA ASN A 125 -5.54 0.46 5.21
C ASN A 125 -6.39 1.73 5.00
N GLU A 126 -6.57 2.52 6.05
CA GLU A 126 -7.34 3.76 6.06
C GLU A 126 -6.49 4.95 5.59
N ILE A 127 -5.18 4.91 5.83
CA ILE A 127 -4.24 5.97 5.51
C ILE A 127 -3.18 5.39 4.57
N LEU A 128 -3.05 5.98 3.37
CA LEU A 128 -2.03 5.60 2.41
C LEU A 128 -0.98 6.69 2.29
N ILE A 129 0.28 6.33 2.51
CA ILE A 129 1.44 7.18 2.33
C ILE A 129 2.07 6.86 0.98
N PHE A 130 2.23 7.87 0.13
CA PHE A 130 2.93 7.75 -1.15
C PHE A 130 4.24 8.51 -1.09
N ASP A 131 5.35 7.82 -1.29
CA ASP A 131 6.68 8.43 -1.35
C ASP A 131 7.09 8.61 -2.81
N GLU A 132 7.08 9.87 -3.28
CA GLU A 132 7.37 10.29 -4.66
C GLU A 132 6.58 9.50 -5.74
N PRO A 133 5.25 9.62 -5.75
CA PRO A 133 4.45 8.99 -6.79
C PRO A 133 4.84 9.55 -8.17
N THR A 134 5.02 8.68 -9.17
CA THR A 134 5.30 9.12 -10.54
C THR A 134 4.18 10.00 -11.09
N ALA A 135 4.48 10.88 -12.07
CA ALA A 135 3.52 11.83 -12.65
C ALA A 135 2.22 11.16 -13.19
N VAL A 136 2.33 9.92 -13.69
CA VAL A 136 1.18 9.10 -14.14
C VAL A 136 0.23 8.79 -12.98
N PHE A 137 0.72 8.79 -11.75
CA PHE A 137 -0.03 8.49 -10.56
C PHE A 137 -0.72 9.72 -9.96
N ALA A 138 -0.16 10.91 -10.16
CA ALA A 138 -0.73 12.15 -9.64
C ALA A 138 -2.14 12.42 -10.22
N GLU A 139 -2.38 12.10 -11.49
CA GLU A 139 -3.71 12.22 -12.11
C GLU A 139 -4.70 11.19 -11.52
N GLN A 140 -4.28 9.95 -11.29
CA GLN A 140 -5.15 8.91 -10.73
C GLN A 140 -5.40 9.08 -9.21
N CYS A 141 -4.43 9.64 -8.46
CA CYS A 141 -4.64 9.94 -7.03
C CYS A 141 -5.62 11.09 -6.81
N MET A 142 -5.78 12.00 -7.76
CA MET A 142 -6.79 13.05 -7.64
C MET A 142 -8.21 12.49 -7.71
N ASP A 143 -8.42 11.40 -8.45
CA ASP A 143 -9.69 10.68 -8.47
C ASP A 143 -9.95 9.91 -7.14
N PHE A 144 -8.90 9.48 -6.43
CA PHE A 144 -9.01 8.86 -5.12
C PHE A 144 -9.43 9.80 -3.99
N ALA A 145 -9.04 11.07 -4.08
CA ALA A 145 -9.37 12.08 -3.08
C ALA A 145 -10.80 12.65 -3.25
N ALA A 146 -11.50 12.26 -4.32
CA ALA A 146 -12.86 12.71 -4.64
C ALA A 146 -13.96 11.76 -4.16
N PHE A 147 -13.63 10.69 -3.46
CA PHE A 147 -14.53 9.74 -2.81
C PHE A 147 -14.29 9.71 -1.29
#